data_7c738966dca1ca6453cbc08ca8de6979
#
_entry.id   7c738966dca1ca6453cbc08ca8de6979
#
_cell.length_a   1.000
_cell.length_b   1.000
_cell.length_c   1.000
_cell.angle_alpha   90.00
_cell.angle_beta   90.00
_cell.angle_gamma   90.00
#
_symmetry.space_group_name_H-M   'P 1'
#
loop_
_entity.id
_entity.type
_entity.pdbx_description
1 polymer ?
#
loop_
_entity_poly.entity_id
_entity_poly.type
_entity_poly.pdbx_seq_one_letter_code
_entity_poly.pdbx_strand_id
1 'polypeptide(L)'
;MDRAKNLSQFLQPDGRTVILPIDHGTIIPVPGLNPQSLIEELNPVVDGYVVNLGVALGAADALEGKGICLRTDCYKPAYGDNVDEGSYRLYGADEALSVGAHAMMNMLYSHHPNEADNTREVAELVSESIETDIPVILEALPFSIGRPDDYTVENIGFTVRAAAELGADIVKTAFPTNGTADEFRAIVDSCWVPVVVLGGAAMGDDNALLQMVKNSIDAGAVGIAVGRNVFQHREPAKIAAALHAIVHDNASVDSAMKLVS
;
A
#
# COMPACT_ATOMS: atom_id res chain seq x y z
N MET A 1 14.42 18.47 -3.10
CA MET A 1 12.98 18.15 -3.19
C MET A 1 12.26 18.67 -1.96
N ASP A 2 10.93 18.63 -1.92
CA ASP A 2 10.13 19.07 -0.77
C ASP A 2 9.28 17.88 -0.35
N ARG A 3 9.55 17.31 0.83
CA ARG A 3 8.85 16.14 1.40
C ARG A 3 7.33 16.36 1.46
N ALA A 4 6.88 17.54 1.89
CA ALA A 4 5.45 17.84 1.97
C ALA A 4 4.79 17.87 0.58
N LYS A 5 5.50 18.40 -0.42
CA LYS A 5 5.04 18.39 -1.82
C LYS A 5 4.98 16.97 -2.38
N ASN A 6 5.94 16.12 -2.04
CA ASN A 6 5.93 14.70 -2.44
C ASN A 6 4.75 13.96 -1.81
N LEU A 7 4.49 14.13 -0.52
CA LEU A 7 3.34 13.55 0.16
C LEU A 7 2.00 14.02 -0.43
N SER A 8 1.90 15.28 -0.85
CA SER A 8 0.68 15.82 -1.47
C SER A 8 0.35 15.22 -2.85
N GLN A 9 1.27 14.43 -3.44
CA GLN A 9 0.96 13.66 -4.64
C GLN A 9 0.11 12.42 -4.33
N PHE A 10 0.08 11.99 -3.07
CA PHE A 10 -0.74 10.87 -2.59
C PHE A 10 -1.92 11.36 -1.77
N LEU A 11 -1.65 12.17 -0.74
CA LEU A 11 -2.69 12.70 0.15
C LEU A 11 -3.38 13.88 -0.51
N GLN A 12 -4.64 13.70 -0.90
CA GLN A 12 -5.45 14.71 -1.55
C GLN A 12 -5.85 15.83 -0.55
N PRO A 13 -6.44 16.95 -1.00
CA PRO A 13 -6.81 18.07 -0.12
C PRO A 13 -7.76 17.71 1.03
N ASP A 14 -8.51 16.61 0.91
CA ASP A 14 -9.35 16.04 1.97
C ASP A 14 -8.56 15.20 3.00
N GLY A 15 -7.24 15.07 2.82
CA GLY A 15 -6.36 14.23 3.63
C GLY A 15 -6.47 12.74 3.34
N ARG A 16 -7.13 12.33 2.26
CA ARG A 16 -7.40 10.94 1.89
C ARG A 16 -6.55 10.49 0.71
N THR A 17 -6.50 9.16 0.50
CA THR A 17 -5.76 8.57 -0.63
C THR A 17 -6.29 7.20 -1.07
N VAL A 18 -6.33 7.00 -2.40
CA VAL A 18 -6.51 5.70 -3.04
C VAL A 18 -5.23 5.36 -3.80
N ILE A 19 -4.45 4.44 -3.27
CA ILE A 19 -3.20 3.97 -3.89
C ILE A 19 -3.45 2.61 -4.55
N LEU A 20 -2.99 2.45 -5.79
CA LEU A 20 -3.04 1.18 -6.50
C LEU A 20 -1.64 0.56 -6.63
N PRO A 21 -1.30 -0.47 -5.85
CA PRO A 21 -0.08 -1.26 -6.06
C PRO A 21 -0.21 -2.15 -7.31
N ILE A 22 0.73 -1.99 -8.24
CA ILE A 22 0.91 -2.83 -9.44
C ILE A 22 2.34 -3.37 -9.54
N ASP A 23 3.00 -3.46 -8.40
CA ASP A 23 4.37 -3.95 -8.21
C ASP A 23 4.48 -5.48 -8.14
N HIS A 24 3.37 -6.20 -8.28
CA HIS A 24 3.28 -7.64 -8.05
C HIS A 24 4.05 -8.51 -9.06
N GLY A 25 4.39 -7.98 -10.24
CA GLY A 25 5.01 -8.77 -11.32
C GLY A 25 6.38 -9.36 -11.01
N THR A 26 7.07 -8.90 -9.98
CA THR A 26 8.32 -9.49 -9.47
C THR A 26 8.10 -10.59 -8.45
N ILE A 27 6.86 -10.80 -8.01
CA ILE A 27 6.50 -11.62 -6.85
C ILE A 27 5.60 -12.77 -7.25
N ILE A 28 4.57 -12.48 -8.07
CA ILE A 28 3.57 -13.45 -8.54
C ILE A 28 3.33 -13.30 -10.03
N PRO A 29 2.83 -14.35 -10.72
CA PRO A 29 2.35 -14.21 -12.08
C PRO A 29 1.17 -13.22 -12.16
N VAL A 30 1.24 -12.31 -13.15
CA VAL A 30 0.18 -11.34 -13.45
C VAL A 30 -0.19 -11.41 -14.94
N PRO A 31 -0.71 -12.56 -15.43
CA PRO A 31 -0.97 -12.77 -16.84
C PRO A 31 -1.98 -11.74 -17.37
N GLY A 32 -1.66 -11.17 -18.53
CA GLY A 32 -2.52 -10.19 -19.20
C GLY A 32 -2.53 -8.78 -18.60
N LEU A 33 -1.84 -8.53 -17.51
CA LEU A 33 -1.72 -7.19 -16.95
C LEU A 33 -0.79 -6.34 -17.84
N ASN A 34 -1.35 -5.29 -18.43
CA ASN A 34 -0.60 -4.23 -19.08
C ASN A 34 -0.63 -2.99 -18.17
N PRO A 35 0.49 -2.61 -17.53
CA PRO A 35 0.51 -1.50 -16.58
C PRO A 35 0.06 -0.18 -17.19
N GLN A 36 0.50 0.16 -18.40
CA GLN A 36 0.15 1.43 -19.04
C GLN A 36 -1.36 1.55 -19.24
N SER A 37 -2.00 0.56 -19.87
CA SER A 37 -3.44 0.59 -20.13
C SER A 37 -4.25 0.63 -18.84
N LEU A 38 -3.81 -0.11 -17.81
CA LEU A 38 -4.48 -0.12 -16.50
C LEU A 38 -4.38 1.24 -15.81
N ILE A 39 -3.22 1.88 -15.83
CA ILE A 39 -3.01 3.21 -15.27
C ILE A 39 -3.91 4.23 -15.98
N GLU A 40 -3.89 4.26 -17.33
CA GLU A 40 -4.73 5.16 -18.14
C GLU A 40 -6.22 5.01 -17.80
N GLU A 41 -6.70 3.76 -17.64
CA GLU A 41 -8.08 3.46 -17.29
C GLU A 41 -8.46 3.96 -15.89
N LEU A 42 -7.56 3.81 -14.90
CA LEU A 42 -7.84 4.04 -13.49
C LEU A 42 -7.44 5.45 -12.99
N ASN A 43 -6.72 6.23 -13.78
CA ASN A 43 -6.28 7.58 -13.43
C ASN A 43 -7.39 8.50 -12.89
N PRO A 44 -8.66 8.43 -13.33
CA PRO A 44 -9.72 9.28 -12.79
C PRO A 44 -10.05 9.02 -11.31
N VAL A 45 -9.75 7.83 -10.78
CA VAL A 45 -10.20 7.37 -9.45
C VAL A 45 -9.06 6.86 -8.56
N VAL A 46 -7.81 6.98 -9.00
CA VAL A 46 -6.60 6.58 -8.26
C VAL A 46 -5.71 7.79 -8.07
N ASP A 47 -5.20 8.00 -6.87
CA ASP A 47 -4.33 9.14 -6.54
C ASP A 47 -2.87 8.83 -6.79
N GLY A 48 -2.45 7.61 -6.53
CA GLY A 48 -1.07 7.18 -6.72
C GLY A 48 -0.91 5.70 -6.95
N TYR A 49 0.27 5.32 -7.42
CA TYR A 49 0.62 3.95 -7.76
C TYR A 49 1.87 3.50 -7.06
N VAL A 50 1.90 2.24 -6.60
CA VAL A 50 3.15 1.57 -6.23
C VAL A 50 3.60 0.74 -7.41
N VAL A 51 4.81 1.01 -7.88
CA VAL A 51 5.36 0.43 -9.12
C VAL A 51 6.78 -0.09 -8.92
N ASN A 52 7.14 -1.11 -9.66
CA ASN A 52 8.53 -1.52 -9.83
C ASN A 52 9.26 -0.58 -10.79
N LEU A 53 10.58 -0.52 -10.74
CA LEU A 53 11.41 0.36 -11.57
C LEU A 53 11.09 0.22 -13.06
N GLY A 54 10.96 -1.00 -13.57
CA GLY A 54 10.64 -1.25 -14.98
C GLY A 54 9.26 -0.71 -15.39
N VAL A 55 8.27 -0.70 -14.49
CA VAL A 55 6.95 -0.12 -14.73
C VAL A 55 7.03 1.41 -14.71
N ALA A 56 7.75 1.99 -13.75
CA ALA A 56 7.97 3.44 -13.70
C ALA A 56 8.60 3.99 -14.98
N LEU A 57 9.58 3.26 -15.54
CA LEU A 57 10.23 3.63 -16.80
C LEU A 57 9.33 3.39 -18.02
N GLY A 58 8.64 2.25 -18.07
CA GLY A 58 7.88 1.81 -19.25
C GLY A 58 6.49 2.47 -19.39
N ALA A 59 5.92 2.99 -18.30
CA ALA A 59 4.60 3.61 -18.27
C ALA A 59 4.66 5.08 -17.77
N ALA A 60 5.80 5.75 -17.95
CA ALA A 60 6.03 7.09 -17.44
C ALA A 60 4.96 8.10 -17.89
N ASP A 61 4.56 8.06 -19.16
CA ASP A 61 3.54 8.95 -19.71
C ASP A 61 2.17 8.75 -19.04
N ALA A 62 1.80 7.50 -18.76
CA ALA A 62 0.53 7.19 -18.07
C ALA A 62 0.55 7.62 -16.59
N LEU A 63 1.71 7.65 -15.97
CA LEU A 63 1.92 8.06 -14.58
C LEU A 63 1.99 9.58 -14.39
N GLU A 64 2.01 10.38 -15.46
CA GLU A 64 2.12 11.83 -15.37
C GLU A 64 0.99 12.43 -14.52
N GLY A 65 1.35 13.28 -13.55
CA GLY A 65 0.41 13.92 -12.63
C GLY A 65 -0.14 13.04 -11.51
N LYS A 66 0.40 11.83 -11.31
CA LYS A 66 0.03 10.92 -10.24
C LYS A 66 1.13 10.74 -9.22
N GLY A 67 0.76 10.35 -8.00
CA GLY A 67 1.73 9.92 -7.00
C GLY A 67 2.45 8.65 -7.46
N ILE A 68 3.77 8.71 -7.59
CA ILE A 68 4.61 7.56 -7.98
C ILE A 68 5.36 7.10 -6.73
N CYS A 69 5.08 5.90 -6.27
CA CYS A 69 5.82 5.24 -5.19
C CYS A 69 6.65 4.10 -5.77
N LEU A 70 7.98 4.22 -5.69
CA LEU A 70 8.87 3.15 -6.14
C LEU A 70 8.93 2.03 -5.10
N ARG A 71 8.65 0.79 -5.52
CA ARG A 71 8.94 -0.39 -4.71
C ARG A 71 10.44 -0.61 -4.65
N THR A 72 11.02 -0.57 -3.44
CA THR A 72 12.47 -0.65 -3.24
C THR A 72 12.97 -2.05 -2.92
N ASP A 73 12.08 -2.94 -2.48
CA ASP A 73 12.41 -4.32 -2.14
C ASP A 73 11.73 -5.35 -3.06
N CYS A 74 12.20 -6.57 -2.98
CA CYS A 74 11.53 -7.73 -3.53
C CYS A 74 11.34 -8.73 -2.40
N TYR A 75 10.10 -9.18 -2.18
CA TYR A 75 9.87 -10.28 -1.26
C TYR A 75 9.50 -11.53 -2.04
N LYS A 76 10.19 -12.63 -1.76
CA LYS A 76 10.07 -13.90 -2.49
C LYS A 76 8.98 -14.84 -1.96
N PRO A 77 8.46 -14.70 -0.74
CA PRO A 77 7.63 -15.74 -0.14
C PRO A 77 6.26 -15.94 -0.78
N ALA A 78 5.79 -14.98 -1.60
CA ALA A 78 4.44 -15.06 -2.15
C ALA A 78 4.27 -16.12 -3.25
N TYR A 79 5.38 -16.65 -3.79
CA TYR A 79 5.36 -17.63 -4.86
C TYR A 79 6.31 -18.79 -4.57
N GLY A 80 5.76 -19.92 -4.16
CA GLY A 80 6.50 -21.12 -3.77
C GLY A 80 6.41 -21.41 -2.26
N ASP A 81 7.16 -22.40 -1.81
CA ASP A 81 7.09 -22.92 -0.43
C ASP A 81 8.01 -22.17 0.56
N ASN A 82 8.75 -21.15 0.10
CA ASN A 82 9.77 -20.46 0.89
C ASN A 82 9.21 -19.20 1.58
N VAL A 83 8.18 -19.36 2.39
CA VAL A 83 7.55 -18.27 3.16
C VAL A 83 8.47 -17.62 4.20
N ASP A 84 9.61 -18.22 4.48
CA ASP A 84 10.58 -17.75 5.48
C ASP A 84 11.76 -16.96 4.87
N GLU A 85 11.83 -16.78 3.55
CA GLU A 85 12.96 -16.08 2.91
C GLU A 85 12.99 -14.55 3.15
N GLY A 86 11.88 -13.95 3.60
CA GLY A 86 11.80 -12.52 3.82
C GLY A 86 11.90 -11.68 2.54
N SER A 87 12.15 -10.41 2.70
CA SER A 87 12.42 -9.48 1.61
C SER A 87 13.90 -9.07 1.61
N TYR A 88 14.34 -8.52 0.48
CA TYR A 88 15.64 -7.86 0.39
C TYR A 88 15.53 -6.60 -0.46
N ARG A 89 16.29 -5.60 -0.09
CA ARG A 89 16.29 -4.31 -0.79
C ARG A 89 17.01 -4.43 -2.14
N LEU A 90 16.42 -3.85 -3.17
CA LEU A 90 16.97 -3.78 -4.54
C LEU A 90 17.37 -2.35 -4.90
N TYR A 91 16.58 -1.36 -4.48
CA TYR A 91 16.69 0.02 -4.89
C TYR A 91 16.68 0.95 -3.69
N GLY A 92 17.07 2.21 -3.92
CA GLY A 92 17.10 3.25 -2.93
C GLY A 92 16.63 4.59 -3.51
N ALA A 93 17.07 5.67 -2.85
CA ALA A 93 16.66 7.02 -3.22
C ALA A 93 17.20 7.44 -4.59
N ASP A 94 18.35 6.94 -5.04
CA ASP A 94 18.92 7.27 -6.34
C ASP A 94 18.04 6.79 -7.49
N GLU A 95 17.54 5.55 -7.42
CA GLU A 95 16.62 5.02 -8.40
C GLU A 95 15.27 5.73 -8.33
N ALA A 96 14.78 6.03 -7.12
CA ALA A 96 13.55 6.79 -6.94
C ALA A 96 13.64 8.18 -7.59
N LEU A 97 14.74 8.89 -7.39
CA LEU A 97 15.03 10.18 -8.04
C LEU A 97 15.07 10.05 -9.56
N SER A 98 15.72 8.99 -10.06
CA SER A 98 15.91 8.80 -11.51
C SER A 98 14.62 8.61 -12.29
N VAL A 99 13.55 8.12 -11.64
CA VAL A 99 12.22 7.93 -12.24
C VAL A 99 11.20 8.96 -11.78
N GLY A 100 11.62 10.00 -11.06
CA GLY A 100 10.73 11.04 -10.56
C GLY A 100 9.71 10.53 -9.53
N ALA A 101 10.05 9.51 -8.76
CA ALA A 101 9.18 8.99 -7.72
C ALA A 101 9.00 10.01 -6.59
N HIS A 102 7.78 10.05 -6.06
CA HIS A 102 7.37 10.92 -4.96
C HIS A 102 7.45 10.23 -3.61
N ALA A 103 7.55 8.89 -3.60
CA ALA A 103 7.76 8.08 -2.39
C ALA A 103 8.51 6.80 -2.73
N MET A 104 9.04 6.15 -1.69
CA MET A 104 9.62 4.81 -1.72
C MET A 104 8.77 3.88 -0.85
N MET A 105 8.65 2.60 -1.23
CA MET A 105 7.93 1.60 -0.41
C MET A 105 8.82 0.40 -0.13
N ASN A 106 8.91 0.02 1.13
CA ASN A 106 9.59 -1.20 1.58
C ASN A 106 8.74 -1.99 2.56
N MET A 107 8.93 -3.32 2.59
CA MET A 107 8.32 -4.16 3.62
C MET A 107 9.02 -3.93 4.97
N LEU A 108 8.23 -3.93 6.03
CA LEU A 108 8.70 -4.08 7.40
C LEU A 108 8.01 -5.30 8.02
N TYR A 109 8.79 -6.28 8.41
CA TYR A 109 8.28 -7.48 9.08
C TYR A 109 8.58 -7.44 10.56
N SER A 110 7.56 -7.73 11.38
CA SER A 110 7.75 -8.03 12.79
C SER A 110 7.59 -9.54 13.01
N HIS A 111 8.33 -10.09 13.97
CA HIS A 111 8.29 -11.51 14.34
C HIS A 111 8.72 -12.48 13.22
N HIS A 112 9.40 -11.97 12.20
CA HIS A 112 9.94 -12.80 11.12
C HIS A 112 11.38 -13.26 11.45
N PRO A 113 11.83 -14.46 11.02
CA PRO A 113 13.21 -14.90 11.24
C PRO A 113 14.28 -13.91 10.76
N ASN A 114 14.02 -13.15 9.70
CA ASN A 114 14.92 -12.14 9.14
C ASN A 114 14.61 -10.71 9.61
N GLU A 115 13.86 -10.53 10.68
CA GLU A 115 13.43 -9.21 11.18
C GLU A 115 14.62 -8.24 11.39
N ALA A 116 15.72 -8.73 11.94
CA ALA A 116 16.88 -7.88 12.23
C ALA A 116 17.52 -7.32 10.95
N ASP A 117 17.65 -8.10 9.90
CA ASP A 117 18.22 -7.67 8.62
C ASP A 117 17.25 -6.74 7.90
N ASN A 118 15.98 -7.08 7.85
CA ASN A 118 14.92 -6.25 7.28
C ASN A 118 14.81 -4.88 7.98
N THR A 119 14.86 -4.85 9.32
CA THR A 119 14.86 -3.59 10.08
C THR A 119 16.07 -2.72 9.75
N ARG A 120 17.24 -3.31 9.53
CA ARG A 120 18.45 -2.57 9.12
C ARG A 120 18.28 -1.97 7.72
N GLU A 121 17.78 -2.73 6.75
CA GLU A 121 17.52 -2.24 5.39
C GLU A 121 16.49 -1.09 5.40
N VAL A 122 15.47 -1.19 6.23
CA VAL A 122 14.47 -0.12 6.41
C VAL A 122 15.11 1.14 7.00
N ALA A 123 15.96 0.99 8.03
CA ALA A 123 16.63 2.12 8.65
C ALA A 123 17.59 2.84 7.68
N GLU A 124 18.29 2.09 6.83
CA GLU A 124 19.13 2.64 5.76
C GLU A 124 18.28 3.41 4.74
N LEU A 125 17.15 2.85 4.30
CA LEU A 125 16.24 3.52 3.37
C LEU A 125 15.64 4.81 3.97
N VAL A 126 15.29 4.80 5.25
CA VAL A 126 14.81 5.99 5.96
C VAL A 126 15.91 7.06 6.04
N SER A 127 17.17 6.67 6.24
CA SER A 127 18.29 7.62 6.21
C SER A 127 18.45 8.29 4.84
N GLU A 128 18.39 7.52 3.75
CA GLU A 128 18.38 8.05 2.38
C GLU A 128 17.17 8.99 2.12
N SER A 129 16.00 8.62 2.68
CA SER A 129 14.79 9.43 2.62
C SER A 129 14.95 10.80 3.28
N ILE A 130 15.63 10.86 4.41
CA ILE A 130 15.93 12.12 5.12
C ILE A 130 16.85 13.00 4.28
N GLU A 131 17.86 12.42 3.62
CA GLU A 131 18.82 13.16 2.80
C GLU A 131 18.21 13.69 1.49
N THR A 132 17.21 13.00 0.95
CA THR A 132 16.64 13.31 -0.38
C THR A 132 15.28 13.98 -0.35
N ASP A 133 14.62 14.07 0.81
CA ASP A 133 13.21 14.50 0.97
C ASP A 133 12.20 13.62 0.22
N ILE A 134 12.55 12.38 -0.13
CA ILE A 134 11.60 11.41 -0.70
C ILE A 134 10.96 10.62 0.45
N PRO A 135 9.64 10.73 0.69
CA PRO A 135 8.94 10.00 1.75
C PRO A 135 9.07 8.49 1.65
N VAL A 136 9.04 7.80 2.80
CA VAL A 136 8.98 6.34 2.88
C VAL A 136 7.60 5.88 3.34
N ILE A 137 7.00 5.00 2.57
CA ILE A 137 5.81 4.24 2.94
C ILE A 137 6.28 2.86 3.41
N LEU A 138 6.10 2.53 4.69
CA LEU A 138 6.44 1.20 5.18
C LEU A 138 5.21 0.29 5.15
N GLU A 139 5.32 -0.80 4.39
CA GLU A 139 4.34 -1.88 4.39
C GLU A 139 4.63 -2.80 5.58
N ALA A 140 3.96 -2.50 6.70
CA ALA A 140 4.22 -3.05 8.00
C ALA A 140 3.28 -4.22 8.30
N LEU A 141 3.83 -5.43 8.38
CA LEU A 141 3.08 -6.66 8.61
C LEU A 141 3.80 -7.58 9.61
N PRO A 142 3.06 -8.25 10.51
CA PRO A 142 3.63 -9.32 11.32
C PRO A 142 3.92 -10.53 10.42
N PHE A 143 5.05 -11.18 10.62
CA PHE A 143 5.58 -12.30 9.84
C PHE A 143 5.72 -11.95 8.35
N SER A 144 4.95 -12.56 7.48
CA SER A 144 5.02 -12.33 6.05
C SER A 144 3.62 -12.22 5.44
N ILE A 145 3.55 -11.68 4.23
CA ILE A 145 2.32 -11.69 3.45
C ILE A 145 1.93 -13.16 3.20
N GLY A 146 0.65 -13.47 3.43
CA GLY A 146 0.12 -14.82 3.24
C GLY A 146 -0.07 -15.63 4.53
N ARG A 147 0.18 -15.02 5.69
CA ARG A 147 -0.10 -15.61 7.01
C ARG A 147 -1.15 -14.78 7.77
N PRO A 148 -2.40 -14.72 7.28
CA PRO A 148 -3.44 -13.86 7.86
C PRO A 148 -3.80 -14.22 9.32
N ASP A 149 -3.51 -15.43 9.78
CA ASP A 149 -3.72 -15.83 11.17
C ASP A 149 -2.80 -15.08 12.14
N ASP A 150 -1.69 -14.53 11.65
CA ASP A 150 -0.77 -13.71 12.43
C ASP A 150 -1.22 -12.25 12.52
N TYR A 151 -2.22 -11.83 11.74
CA TYR A 151 -2.74 -10.46 11.70
C TYR A 151 -3.71 -10.17 12.84
N THR A 152 -3.30 -10.50 14.07
CA THR A 152 -4.06 -10.15 15.26
C THR A 152 -4.00 -8.65 15.54
N VAL A 153 -4.94 -8.13 16.34
CA VAL A 153 -4.95 -6.73 16.78
C VAL A 153 -3.61 -6.35 17.42
N GLU A 154 -3.09 -7.22 18.30
CA GLU A 154 -1.82 -7.00 18.99
C GLU A 154 -0.63 -6.93 18.02
N ASN A 155 -0.50 -7.89 17.11
CA ASN A 155 0.61 -7.95 16.16
C ASN A 155 0.57 -6.80 15.15
N ILE A 156 -0.61 -6.46 14.63
CA ILE A 156 -0.78 -5.30 13.73
C ILE A 156 -0.45 -4.01 14.48
N GLY A 157 -0.96 -3.84 15.71
CA GLY A 157 -0.66 -2.67 16.53
C GLY A 157 0.84 -2.50 16.79
N PHE A 158 1.53 -3.60 17.12
CA PHE A 158 2.98 -3.59 17.32
C PHE A 158 3.72 -3.17 16.05
N THR A 159 3.38 -3.78 14.90
CA THR A 159 4.10 -3.53 13.64
C THR A 159 3.85 -2.11 13.11
N VAL A 160 2.62 -1.60 13.23
CA VAL A 160 2.27 -0.21 12.90
C VAL A 160 3.08 0.77 13.74
N ARG A 161 3.18 0.52 15.04
CA ARG A 161 3.96 1.35 15.96
C ARG A 161 5.45 1.30 15.62
N ALA A 162 6.00 0.12 15.36
CA ALA A 162 7.40 -0.04 14.96
C ALA A 162 7.71 0.73 13.68
N ALA A 163 6.84 0.68 12.67
CA ALA A 163 7.01 1.43 11.42
C ALA A 163 7.06 2.94 11.65
N ALA A 164 6.16 3.47 12.47
CA ALA A 164 6.15 4.90 12.80
C ALA A 164 7.42 5.32 13.56
N GLU A 165 7.91 4.50 14.49
CA GLU A 165 9.14 4.79 15.24
C GLU A 165 10.41 4.66 14.39
N LEU A 166 10.41 3.80 13.38
CA LEU A 166 11.51 3.70 12.42
C LEU A 166 11.56 4.86 11.43
N GLY A 167 10.52 5.69 11.34
CA GLY A 167 10.51 6.90 10.53
C GLY A 167 9.69 6.80 9.24
N ALA A 168 8.68 5.95 9.20
CA ALA A 168 7.70 5.97 8.11
C ALA A 168 6.99 7.33 8.01
N ASP A 169 6.77 7.80 6.78
CA ASP A 169 5.90 8.95 6.50
C ASP A 169 4.43 8.53 6.36
N ILE A 170 4.20 7.32 5.88
CA ILE A 170 2.91 6.64 5.81
C ILE A 170 3.12 5.17 6.19
N VAL A 171 2.23 4.61 6.98
CA VAL A 171 2.22 3.17 7.28
C VAL A 171 1.12 2.50 6.46
N LYS A 172 1.50 1.49 5.67
CA LYS A 172 0.58 0.58 5.01
C LYS A 172 0.50 -0.71 5.82
N THR A 173 -0.71 -1.12 6.20
CA THR A 173 -0.90 -2.34 7.02
C THR A 173 -2.19 -3.07 6.66
N ALA A 174 -2.41 -4.25 7.24
CA ALA A 174 -3.65 -4.99 7.10
C ALA A 174 -4.70 -4.54 8.14
N PHE A 175 -5.97 -4.67 7.80
CA PHE A 175 -7.03 -4.69 8.81
C PHE A 175 -6.88 -6.00 9.63
N PRO A 176 -6.93 -5.96 10.96
CA PRO A 176 -6.73 -7.16 11.78
C PRO A 176 -7.75 -8.26 11.49
N THR A 177 -7.30 -9.50 11.37
CA THR A 177 -8.18 -10.65 11.25
C THR A 177 -9.02 -10.80 12.52
N ASN A 178 -10.34 -10.88 12.38
CA ASN A 178 -11.29 -10.89 13.50
C ASN A 178 -11.26 -9.65 14.40
N GLY A 179 -10.58 -8.58 13.98
CA GLY A 179 -10.59 -7.30 14.68
C GLY A 179 -11.85 -6.49 14.40
N THR A 180 -12.26 -5.69 15.37
CA THR A 180 -13.34 -4.73 15.23
C THR A 180 -12.83 -3.38 14.73
N ALA A 181 -13.73 -2.53 14.22
CA ALA A 181 -13.38 -1.16 13.84
C ALA A 181 -12.85 -0.33 15.03
N ASP A 182 -13.36 -0.55 16.24
CA ASP A 182 -12.90 0.16 17.42
C ASP A 182 -11.49 -0.26 17.87
N GLU A 183 -11.16 -1.56 17.74
CA GLU A 183 -9.81 -2.06 18.00
C GLU A 183 -8.82 -1.51 16.95
N PHE A 184 -9.22 -1.47 15.68
CA PHE A 184 -8.37 -0.87 14.65
C PHE A 184 -8.23 0.64 14.83
N ARG A 185 -9.28 1.33 15.28
CA ARG A 185 -9.21 2.75 15.66
C ARG A 185 -8.14 3.00 16.71
N ALA A 186 -8.09 2.16 17.75
CA ALA A 186 -7.07 2.30 18.81
C ALA A 186 -5.64 2.16 18.24
N ILE A 187 -5.45 1.30 17.24
CA ILE A 187 -4.16 1.18 16.53
C ILE A 187 -3.85 2.48 15.76
N VAL A 188 -4.80 2.98 14.97
CA VAL A 188 -4.63 4.20 14.17
C VAL A 188 -4.38 5.41 15.07
N ASP A 189 -5.15 5.58 16.16
CA ASP A 189 -5.00 6.69 17.12
C ASP A 189 -3.64 6.67 17.84
N SER A 190 -3.03 5.49 17.99
CA SER A 190 -1.70 5.34 18.58
C SER A 190 -0.55 5.65 17.61
N CYS A 191 -0.85 5.80 16.32
CA CYS A 191 0.09 6.07 15.25
C CYS A 191 0.03 7.56 14.87
N TRP A 192 1.15 8.27 14.97
CA TRP A 192 1.22 9.72 14.66
C TRP A 192 1.48 10.03 13.19
N VAL A 193 1.60 9.01 12.34
CA VAL A 193 1.69 9.16 10.88
C VAL A 193 0.45 8.53 10.21
N PRO A 194 0.10 8.98 8.99
CA PRO A 194 -1.04 8.45 8.26
C PRO A 194 -0.97 6.92 8.09
N VAL A 195 -2.12 6.25 8.26
CA VAL A 195 -2.24 4.80 8.05
C VAL A 195 -3.13 4.54 6.84
N VAL A 196 -2.67 3.70 5.91
CA VAL A 196 -3.44 3.17 4.78
C VAL A 196 -3.59 1.65 4.90
N VAL A 197 -4.73 1.12 4.47
CA VAL A 197 -5.04 -0.30 4.63
C VAL A 197 -4.86 -1.04 3.30
N LEU A 198 -4.18 -2.18 3.35
CA LEU A 198 -3.99 -3.05 2.19
C LEU A 198 -5.20 -3.96 1.93
N GLY A 199 -5.37 -4.40 0.67
CA GLY A 199 -6.47 -5.29 0.27
C GLY A 199 -6.15 -6.79 0.38
N GLY A 200 -4.90 -7.15 0.54
CA GLY A 200 -4.47 -8.55 0.55
C GLY A 200 -4.67 -9.28 -0.78
N ALA A 201 -4.91 -10.60 -0.71
CA ALA A 201 -5.26 -11.41 -1.87
C ALA A 201 -6.65 -11.01 -2.41
N ALA A 202 -6.92 -11.36 -3.68
CA ALA A 202 -8.25 -11.12 -4.25
C ALA A 202 -9.31 -11.90 -3.43
N MET A 203 -10.28 -11.16 -2.90
CA MET A 203 -11.28 -11.71 -1.98
C MET A 203 -12.41 -12.44 -2.73
N GLY A 204 -12.68 -12.05 -4.00
CA GLY A 204 -13.77 -12.61 -4.79
C GLY A 204 -15.18 -12.22 -4.28
N ASP A 205 -15.24 -11.29 -3.33
CA ASP A 205 -16.47 -10.76 -2.72
C ASP A 205 -16.34 -9.23 -2.60
N ASP A 206 -17.03 -8.53 -3.50
CA ASP A 206 -16.99 -7.07 -3.59
C ASP A 206 -17.58 -6.40 -2.34
N ASN A 207 -18.65 -7.00 -1.78
CA ASN A 207 -19.28 -6.45 -0.58
C ASN A 207 -18.33 -6.56 0.62
N ALA A 208 -17.68 -7.71 0.81
CA ALA A 208 -16.72 -7.90 1.89
C ALA A 208 -15.52 -6.94 1.76
N LEU A 209 -15.00 -6.73 0.54
CA LEU A 209 -13.93 -5.76 0.29
C LEU A 209 -14.36 -4.34 0.65
N LEU A 210 -15.51 -3.88 0.14
CA LEU A 210 -16.01 -2.54 0.40
C LEU A 210 -16.34 -2.32 1.89
N GLN A 211 -16.86 -3.35 2.58
CA GLN A 211 -17.11 -3.28 4.02
C GLN A 211 -15.81 -3.17 4.83
N MET A 212 -14.77 -3.93 4.47
CA MET A 212 -13.46 -3.84 5.12
C MET A 212 -12.87 -2.45 4.92
N VAL A 213 -12.94 -1.89 3.71
CA VAL A 213 -12.47 -0.52 3.43
C VAL A 213 -13.27 0.50 4.23
N LYS A 214 -14.60 0.40 4.24
CA LYS A 214 -15.46 1.31 5.02
C LYS A 214 -15.12 1.28 6.51
N ASN A 215 -14.97 0.09 7.08
CA ASN A 215 -14.57 -0.07 8.48
C ASN A 215 -13.21 0.57 8.77
N SER A 216 -12.26 0.44 7.84
CA SER A 216 -10.92 1.02 7.96
C SER A 216 -10.96 2.55 7.96
N ILE A 217 -11.72 3.15 7.03
CA ILE A 217 -11.90 4.59 6.93
C ILE A 217 -12.64 5.14 8.15
N ASP A 218 -13.70 4.49 8.60
CA ASP A 218 -14.45 4.87 9.80
C ASP A 218 -13.60 4.75 11.08
N ALA A 219 -12.63 3.86 11.08
CA ALA A 219 -11.65 3.72 12.16
C ALA A 219 -10.51 4.77 12.12
N GLY A 220 -10.46 5.64 11.10
CA GLY A 220 -9.49 6.73 11.02
C GLY A 220 -8.33 6.50 10.05
N ALA A 221 -8.28 5.37 9.33
CA ALA A 221 -7.33 5.24 8.23
C ALA A 221 -7.56 6.34 7.19
N VAL A 222 -6.47 6.90 6.66
CA VAL A 222 -6.55 7.99 5.67
C VAL A 222 -6.82 7.48 4.25
N GLY A 223 -6.76 6.18 4.02
CA GLY A 223 -6.98 5.63 2.69
C GLY A 223 -6.63 4.16 2.59
N ILE A 224 -6.43 3.74 1.36
CA ILE A 224 -6.17 2.35 1.00
C ILE A 224 -4.98 2.22 0.05
N ALA A 225 -4.37 1.03 0.07
CA ALA A 225 -3.38 0.61 -0.92
C ALA A 225 -3.76 -0.81 -1.42
N VAL A 226 -4.72 -0.88 -2.35
CA VAL A 226 -5.39 -2.11 -2.79
C VAL A 226 -5.02 -2.41 -4.24
N GLY A 227 -4.31 -3.53 -4.48
CA GLY A 227 -3.85 -3.94 -5.81
C GLY A 227 -4.72 -5.04 -6.42
N ARG A 228 -4.51 -6.31 -6.00
CA ARG A 228 -5.11 -7.51 -6.60
C ARG A 228 -6.63 -7.48 -6.68
N ASN A 229 -7.30 -6.96 -5.67
CA ASN A 229 -8.76 -6.80 -5.69
C ASN A 229 -9.27 -5.80 -6.74
N VAL A 230 -8.38 -4.96 -7.30
CA VAL A 230 -8.71 -4.04 -8.39
C VAL A 230 -8.28 -4.63 -9.73
N PHE A 231 -6.97 -4.86 -9.95
CA PHE A 231 -6.47 -5.25 -11.27
C PHE A 231 -6.81 -6.71 -11.69
N GLN A 232 -7.21 -7.57 -10.74
CA GLN A 232 -7.74 -8.91 -11.04
C GLN A 232 -9.26 -8.95 -11.05
N HIS A 233 -9.92 -7.82 -10.80
CA HIS A 233 -11.37 -7.74 -10.87
C HIS A 233 -11.86 -7.80 -12.32
N ARG A 234 -13.05 -8.36 -12.55
CA ARG A 234 -13.68 -8.43 -13.89
C ARG A 234 -13.96 -7.05 -14.51
N GLU A 235 -14.17 -6.02 -13.66
CA GLU A 235 -14.46 -4.63 -14.00
C GLU A 235 -13.58 -3.70 -13.16
N PRO A 236 -12.28 -3.55 -13.48
CA PRO A 236 -11.33 -2.81 -12.64
C PRO A 236 -11.76 -1.36 -12.37
N ALA A 237 -12.25 -0.66 -13.38
CA ALA A 237 -12.70 0.73 -13.26
C ALA A 237 -13.89 0.88 -12.30
N LYS A 238 -14.84 -0.06 -12.33
CA LYS A 238 -16.02 0.00 -11.46
C LYS A 238 -15.67 -0.23 -9.99
N ILE A 239 -14.87 -1.27 -9.70
CA ILE A 239 -14.47 -1.52 -8.30
C ILE A 239 -13.57 -0.41 -7.77
N ALA A 240 -12.67 0.16 -8.59
CA ALA A 240 -11.85 1.31 -8.22
C ALA A 240 -12.71 2.54 -7.92
N ALA A 241 -13.73 2.83 -8.73
CA ALA A 241 -14.68 3.92 -8.49
C ALA A 241 -15.48 3.72 -7.18
N ALA A 242 -15.87 2.49 -6.87
CA ALA A 242 -16.55 2.17 -5.62
C ALA A 242 -15.64 2.39 -4.39
N LEU A 243 -14.37 1.98 -4.49
CA LEU A 243 -13.36 2.21 -3.46
C LEU A 243 -13.09 3.72 -3.27
N HIS A 244 -12.95 4.47 -4.37
CA HIS A 244 -12.78 5.91 -4.36
C HIS A 244 -13.96 6.61 -3.65
N ALA A 245 -15.19 6.24 -3.98
CA ALA A 245 -16.39 6.81 -3.36
C ALA A 245 -16.44 6.58 -1.84
N ILE A 246 -16.00 5.41 -1.34
CA ILE A 246 -15.92 5.17 0.10
C ILE A 246 -14.83 6.05 0.74
N VAL A 247 -13.67 6.14 0.10
CA VAL A 247 -12.51 6.84 0.68
C VAL A 247 -12.73 8.36 0.66
N HIS A 248 -13.08 8.96 -0.46
CA HIS A 248 -13.16 10.41 -0.63
C HIS A 248 -14.54 10.99 -0.35
N ASP A 249 -15.61 10.30 -0.80
CA ASP A 249 -16.98 10.81 -0.66
C ASP A 249 -17.68 10.30 0.59
N ASN A 250 -17.01 9.45 1.38
CA ASN A 250 -17.58 8.78 2.56
C ASN A 250 -18.88 8.01 2.24
N ALA A 251 -18.96 7.43 1.04
CA ALA A 251 -20.11 6.66 0.59
C ALA A 251 -20.38 5.46 1.50
N SER A 252 -21.66 5.09 1.64
CA SER A 252 -22.02 3.81 2.25
C SER A 252 -21.66 2.64 1.34
N VAL A 253 -21.48 1.46 1.91
CA VAL A 253 -21.22 0.23 1.15
C VAL A 253 -22.34 -0.02 0.12
N ASP A 254 -23.60 0.15 0.51
CA ASP A 254 -24.75 -0.01 -0.39
C ASP A 254 -24.70 0.97 -1.59
N SER A 255 -24.21 2.18 -1.38
CA SER A 255 -24.05 3.17 -2.45
C SER A 255 -22.89 2.81 -3.36
N ALA A 256 -21.77 2.38 -2.80
CA ALA A 256 -20.58 1.94 -3.54
C ALA A 256 -20.86 0.67 -4.36
N MET A 257 -21.62 -0.29 -3.82
CA MET A 257 -22.05 -1.51 -4.54
C MET A 257 -22.82 -1.23 -5.84
N LYS A 258 -23.58 -0.12 -5.91
CA LYS A 258 -24.26 0.28 -7.14
C LYS A 258 -23.33 0.68 -8.28
N LEU A 259 -22.08 1.06 -7.96
CA LEU A 259 -21.06 1.40 -8.95
C LEU A 259 -20.43 0.14 -9.55
N VAL A 260 -20.44 -0.98 -8.82
CA VAL A 260 -19.88 -2.27 -9.27
C VAL A 260 -20.88 -3.07 -10.11
N SER A 261 -22.18 -2.84 -9.91
CA SER A 261 -23.28 -3.57 -10.56
C SER A 261 -23.38 -3.35 -12.07
#